data_1c7798d25727a9ef599694f8ab94cc88
#
_entry.id   1c7798d25727a9ef599694f8ab94cc88
#
_cell.length_a   1.000
_cell.length_b   1.000
_cell.length_c   1.000
_cell.angle_alpha   90.00
_cell.angle_beta   90.00
_cell.angle_gamma   90.00
#
_symmetry.space_group_name_H-M   'P 1'
#
loop_
_entity.id
_entity.type
_entity.pdbx_description
1 polymer ?
#
loop_
_entity_poly.entity_id
_entity_poly.type
_entity_poly.pdbx_seq_one_letter_code
_entity_poly.pdbx_strand_id
1 'polypeptide(L)'
;MIHVEQLSKSFDDLRRGSIVALDSVSFDVEAGEIFGLLGPNGAGKTTCLRMLSTVLQPTGGVATVAGYDVMTQPQDVRTHIGFMSCNTGIYDRMTAWEMVEYFGRLYDIEENELQERLDRIFTTLQMNDIRDMLGSKMSTGMKQKVSIARTIIHDPPVLIFDEPTSGLDV
;
A
#
# COMPACT_ATOMS: atom_id res chain seq x y z
N MET A 1 0.86 -8.77 -14.06
CA MET A 1 1.49 -8.48 -12.75
C MET A 1 0.64 -8.89 -11.57
N ILE A 2 -0.67 -8.71 -11.64
CA ILE A 2 -1.63 -9.23 -10.64
C ILE A 2 -2.61 -10.13 -11.36
N HIS A 3 -2.88 -11.32 -10.80
CA HIS A 3 -3.89 -12.24 -11.28
C HIS A 3 -4.83 -12.60 -10.13
N VAL A 4 -6.13 -12.50 -10.35
CA VAL A 4 -7.17 -12.77 -9.36
C VAL A 4 -8.25 -13.65 -9.97
N GLU A 5 -8.53 -14.79 -9.35
CA GLU A 5 -9.54 -15.73 -9.79
C GLU A 5 -10.49 -16.09 -8.65
N GLN A 6 -11.78 -15.77 -8.83
CA GLN A 6 -12.89 -16.04 -7.90
C GLN A 6 -12.59 -15.65 -6.46
N LEU A 7 -11.84 -14.56 -6.26
CA LEU A 7 -11.41 -14.10 -4.94
C LEU A 7 -12.62 -13.73 -4.09
N SER A 8 -12.69 -14.31 -2.90
CA SER A 8 -13.84 -14.15 -2.00
C SER A 8 -13.37 -13.92 -0.56
N LYS A 9 -14.17 -13.14 0.19
CA LYS A 9 -13.96 -12.90 1.61
C LYS A 9 -15.27 -12.85 2.36
N SER A 10 -15.40 -13.72 3.37
CA SER A 10 -16.45 -13.68 4.35
C SER A 10 -15.88 -13.44 5.75
N PHE A 11 -16.63 -12.77 6.60
CA PHE A 11 -16.32 -12.56 8.01
C PHE A 11 -17.41 -13.20 8.86
N ASP A 12 -17.04 -13.94 9.88
CA ASP A 12 -17.99 -14.50 10.83
C ASP A 12 -18.33 -13.47 11.92
N ASP A 13 -19.58 -13.10 12.02
CA ASP A 13 -20.13 -12.23 13.06
C ASP A 13 -21.01 -13.06 14.00
N LEU A 14 -20.72 -13.00 15.30
CA LEU A 14 -21.42 -13.79 16.32
C LEU A 14 -22.94 -13.48 16.41
N ARG A 15 -23.38 -12.33 15.92
CA ARG A 15 -24.78 -11.88 15.97
C ARG A 15 -25.49 -11.97 14.63
N ARG A 16 -24.74 -11.80 13.52
CA ARG A 16 -25.30 -11.68 12.16
C ARG A 16 -25.00 -12.89 11.27
N GLY A 17 -24.23 -13.86 11.78
CA GLY A 17 -23.76 -14.98 10.98
C GLY A 17 -22.62 -14.58 10.04
N SER A 18 -22.44 -15.28 8.92
CA SER A 18 -21.40 -14.96 7.95
C SER A 18 -21.79 -13.77 7.08
N ILE A 19 -20.91 -12.76 7.03
CA ILE A 19 -21.07 -11.55 6.20
C ILE A 19 -20.09 -11.64 5.04
N VAL A 20 -20.61 -11.70 3.81
CA VAL A 20 -19.82 -11.70 2.59
C VAL A 20 -19.37 -10.26 2.28
N ALA A 21 -18.06 -10.00 2.31
CA ALA A 21 -17.46 -8.71 2.00
C ALA A 21 -16.93 -8.60 0.57
N LEU A 22 -16.58 -9.74 -0.03
CA LEU A 22 -16.20 -9.87 -1.45
C LEU A 22 -16.68 -11.23 -1.95
N ASP A 23 -17.29 -11.26 -3.12
CA ASP A 23 -17.86 -12.48 -3.71
C ASP A 23 -17.34 -12.73 -5.11
N SER A 24 -16.51 -13.75 -5.27
CA SER A 24 -16.06 -14.35 -6.53
C SER A 24 -15.54 -13.35 -7.59
N VAL A 25 -14.71 -12.39 -7.16
CA VAL A 25 -14.15 -11.38 -8.06
C VAL A 25 -12.95 -11.94 -8.83
N SER A 26 -12.92 -11.68 -10.15
CA SER A 26 -11.82 -12.10 -11.03
C SER A 26 -11.40 -10.93 -11.92
N PHE A 27 -10.09 -10.71 -12.04
CA PHE A 27 -9.46 -9.73 -12.93
C PHE A 27 -7.95 -9.96 -13.04
N ASP A 28 -7.37 -9.40 -14.10
CA ASP A 28 -5.94 -9.37 -14.34
C ASP A 28 -5.44 -7.94 -14.44
N VAL A 29 -4.20 -7.70 -14.03
CA VAL A 29 -3.50 -6.41 -14.21
C VAL A 29 -2.14 -6.69 -14.82
N GLU A 30 -1.87 -6.11 -15.98
CA GLU A 30 -0.62 -6.30 -16.71
C GLU A 30 0.49 -5.35 -16.22
N ALA A 31 1.72 -5.65 -16.64
CA ALA A 31 2.85 -4.77 -16.36
C ALA A 31 2.68 -3.40 -17.06
N GLY A 32 2.91 -2.31 -16.31
CA GLY A 32 2.75 -0.95 -16.82
C GLY A 32 1.29 -0.47 -16.92
N GLU A 33 0.34 -1.25 -16.46
CA GLU A 33 -1.07 -0.88 -16.43
C GLU A 33 -1.43 -0.10 -15.15
N ILE A 34 -2.34 0.87 -15.28
CA ILE A 34 -3.01 1.52 -14.15
C ILE A 34 -4.44 0.97 -14.08
N PHE A 35 -4.72 0.19 -13.05
CA PHE A 35 -6.00 -0.47 -12.84
C PHE A 35 -6.77 0.18 -11.68
N GLY A 36 -8.04 0.51 -11.88
CA GLY A 36 -8.90 1.15 -10.88
C GLY A 36 -10.05 0.26 -10.42
N LEU A 37 -10.14 0.00 -9.10
CA LEU A 37 -11.31 -0.62 -8.48
C LEU A 37 -12.35 0.45 -8.15
N LEU A 38 -13.47 0.44 -8.87
CA LEU A 38 -14.56 1.39 -8.70
C LEU A 38 -15.78 0.72 -8.04
N GLY A 39 -16.51 1.47 -7.25
CA GLY A 39 -17.73 0.99 -6.60
C GLY A 39 -18.12 1.84 -5.39
N PRO A 40 -19.35 1.70 -4.87
CA PRO A 40 -19.83 2.40 -3.69
C PRO A 40 -19.05 2.03 -2.42
N ASN A 41 -19.26 2.79 -1.35
CA ASN A 41 -18.72 2.43 -0.03
C ASN A 41 -19.33 1.11 0.41
N GLY A 42 -18.49 0.22 0.96
CA GLY A 42 -18.89 -1.14 1.33
C GLY A 42 -18.87 -2.17 0.19
N ALA A 43 -18.51 -1.81 -1.04
CA ALA A 43 -18.42 -2.76 -2.17
C ALA A 43 -17.22 -3.74 -2.11
N GLY A 44 -16.43 -3.74 -1.02
CA GLY A 44 -15.32 -4.66 -0.85
C GLY A 44 -13.98 -4.20 -1.43
N LYS A 45 -13.87 -2.98 -1.98
CA LYS A 45 -12.62 -2.45 -2.58
C LYS A 45 -11.42 -2.58 -1.65
N THR A 46 -11.49 -1.96 -0.47
CA THR A 46 -10.45 -2.06 0.57
C THR A 46 -10.17 -3.49 1.00
N THR A 47 -11.22 -4.35 1.08
CA THR A 47 -11.07 -5.78 1.41
C THR A 47 -10.25 -6.48 0.33
N CYS A 48 -10.53 -6.25 -0.94
CA CYS A 48 -9.78 -6.79 -2.07
C CYS A 48 -8.30 -6.33 -2.01
N LEU A 49 -8.04 -5.02 -1.89
CA LEU A 49 -6.67 -4.48 -1.82
C LEU A 49 -5.88 -5.02 -0.63
N ARG A 50 -6.53 -5.20 0.53
CA ARG A 50 -5.91 -5.82 1.72
C ARG A 50 -5.59 -7.30 1.53
N MET A 51 -6.36 -8.04 0.74
CA MET A 51 -6.03 -9.42 0.39
C MET A 51 -4.84 -9.47 -0.56
N LEU A 52 -4.80 -8.64 -1.59
CA LEU A 52 -3.67 -8.54 -2.51
C LEU A 52 -2.37 -8.11 -1.81
N SER A 53 -2.46 -7.27 -0.78
CA SER A 53 -1.31 -6.84 0.03
C SER A 53 -1.00 -7.78 1.20
N THR A 54 -1.64 -8.96 1.27
CA THR A 54 -1.44 -9.98 2.31
C THR A 54 -1.78 -9.53 3.75
N VAL A 55 -2.44 -8.38 3.92
CA VAL A 55 -2.93 -7.90 5.24
C VAL A 55 -4.14 -8.72 5.70
N LEU A 56 -4.90 -9.26 4.75
CA LEU A 56 -6.09 -10.06 4.99
C LEU A 56 -6.03 -11.34 4.18
N GLN A 57 -6.38 -12.47 4.78
CA GLN A 57 -6.45 -13.74 4.06
C GLN A 57 -7.80 -13.91 3.34
N PRO A 58 -7.83 -14.34 2.08
CA PRO A 58 -9.04 -14.78 1.39
C PRO A 58 -9.74 -15.93 2.11
N THR A 59 -11.05 -16.07 1.92
CA THR A 59 -11.80 -17.26 2.32
C THR A 59 -12.06 -18.20 1.14
N GLY A 60 -11.82 -17.75 -0.09
CA GLY A 60 -11.94 -18.54 -1.31
C GLY A 60 -11.30 -17.84 -2.50
N GLY A 61 -11.09 -18.58 -3.57
CA GLY A 61 -10.40 -18.10 -4.77
C GLY A 61 -8.89 -18.05 -4.62
N VAL A 62 -8.21 -17.53 -5.64
CA VAL A 62 -6.75 -17.44 -5.72
C VAL A 62 -6.36 -16.03 -6.12
N ALA A 63 -5.23 -15.55 -5.61
CA ALA A 63 -4.62 -14.31 -6.10
C ALA A 63 -3.10 -14.43 -6.10
N THR A 64 -2.47 -13.93 -7.16
CA THR A 64 -1.02 -13.78 -7.23
C THR A 64 -0.65 -12.34 -7.51
N VAL A 65 0.44 -11.88 -6.93
CA VAL A 65 0.99 -10.54 -7.13
C VAL A 65 2.48 -10.67 -7.41
N ALA A 66 2.95 -10.07 -8.48
CA ALA A 66 4.33 -10.21 -8.97
C ALA A 66 4.76 -11.68 -9.17
N GLY A 67 3.81 -12.59 -9.44
CA GLY A 67 4.05 -14.02 -9.60
C GLY A 67 4.01 -14.84 -8.30
N TYR A 68 3.81 -14.21 -7.14
CA TYR A 68 3.76 -14.87 -5.83
C TYR A 68 2.33 -15.00 -5.32
N ASP A 69 1.97 -16.15 -4.80
CA ASP A 69 0.64 -16.42 -4.23
C ASP A 69 0.47 -15.73 -2.86
N VAL A 70 -0.65 -14.99 -2.70
CA VAL A 70 -0.90 -14.18 -1.49
C VAL A 70 -1.09 -14.99 -0.22
N MET A 71 -1.43 -16.29 -0.32
CA MET A 71 -1.66 -17.18 0.82
C MET A 71 -0.41 -17.95 1.21
N THR A 72 0.32 -18.50 0.23
CA THR A 72 1.44 -19.41 0.47
C THR A 72 2.79 -18.71 0.47
N GLN A 73 2.91 -17.54 -0.19
CA GLN A 73 4.13 -16.75 -0.33
C GLN A 73 3.95 -15.27 0.10
N PRO A 74 3.32 -14.99 1.26
CA PRO A 74 2.97 -13.63 1.65
C PRO A 74 4.19 -12.74 1.90
N GLN A 75 5.35 -13.32 2.22
CA GLN A 75 6.58 -12.55 2.41
C GLN A 75 7.12 -12.05 1.07
N ASP A 76 7.16 -12.92 0.07
CA ASP A 76 7.59 -12.56 -1.28
C ASP A 76 6.67 -11.50 -1.90
N VAL A 77 5.35 -11.62 -1.69
CA VAL A 77 4.40 -10.58 -2.10
C VAL A 77 4.77 -9.24 -1.46
N ARG A 78 4.97 -9.19 -0.13
CA ARG A 78 5.27 -7.93 0.58
C ARG A 78 6.57 -7.25 0.14
N THR A 79 7.58 -8.01 -0.26
CA THR A 79 8.83 -7.42 -0.79
C THR A 79 8.66 -6.83 -2.18
N HIS A 80 7.64 -7.26 -2.94
CA HIS A 80 7.39 -6.83 -4.32
C HIS A 80 6.24 -5.82 -4.44
N ILE A 81 5.65 -5.38 -3.34
CA ILE A 81 4.57 -4.39 -3.37
C ILE A 81 4.89 -3.15 -2.55
N GLY A 82 4.45 -1.99 -3.04
CA GLY A 82 4.24 -0.81 -2.23
C GLY A 82 2.75 -0.70 -1.88
N PHE A 83 2.39 -0.87 -0.61
CA PHE A 83 1.00 -0.77 -0.17
C PHE A 83 0.77 0.47 0.68
N MET A 84 -0.14 1.34 0.23
CA MET A 84 -0.60 2.50 0.98
C MET A 84 -2.08 2.36 1.32
N SER A 85 -2.40 2.26 2.61
CA SER A 85 -3.76 2.25 3.14
C SER A 85 -4.19 3.66 3.54
N CYS A 86 -5.48 3.97 3.43
CA CYS A 86 -6.08 5.23 3.87
C CYS A 86 -5.79 5.60 5.34
N ASN A 87 -5.53 4.61 6.19
CA ASN A 87 -5.23 4.79 7.62
C ASN A 87 -3.74 4.69 7.94
N THR A 88 -2.87 4.91 6.98
CA THR A 88 -1.42 4.78 7.19
C THR A 88 -0.90 5.94 8.06
N GLY A 89 -0.66 5.67 9.34
CA GLY A 89 -0.20 6.65 10.32
C GLY A 89 1.22 7.18 10.04
N ILE A 90 1.45 8.43 10.42
CA ILE A 90 2.76 9.10 10.41
C ILE A 90 3.26 9.14 11.86
N TYR A 91 4.55 8.87 12.07
CA TYR A 91 5.15 8.94 13.41
C TYR A 91 5.43 10.41 13.77
N ASP A 92 4.74 10.91 14.77
CA ASP A 92 4.77 12.33 15.17
C ASP A 92 6.17 12.84 15.57
N ARG A 93 7.04 11.97 16.06
CA ARG A 93 8.38 12.30 16.57
C ARG A 93 9.52 12.08 15.58
N MET A 94 9.21 11.64 14.38
CA MET A 94 10.17 11.47 13.28
C MET A 94 10.01 12.61 12.29
N THR A 95 11.11 13.03 11.68
CA THR A 95 11.10 13.94 10.53
C THR A 95 10.62 13.21 9.28
N ALA A 96 10.29 13.95 8.22
CA ALA A 96 9.92 13.35 6.94
C ALA A 96 11.05 12.45 6.41
N TRP A 97 12.29 12.92 6.48
CA TRP A 97 13.47 12.18 6.04
C TRP A 97 13.67 10.89 6.84
N GLU A 98 13.78 11.00 8.16
CA GLU A 98 13.98 9.86 9.06
C GLU A 98 12.93 8.77 8.86
N MET A 99 11.68 9.18 8.58
CA MET A 99 10.59 8.22 8.36
C MET A 99 10.77 7.44 7.06
N VAL A 100 11.09 8.10 5.95
CA VAL A 100 11.30 7.42 4.66
C VAL A 100 12.57 6.58 4.70
N GLU A 101 13.64 7.09 5.30
CA GLU A 101 14.89 6.36 5.52
C GLU A 101 14.68 5.10 6.36
N TYR A 102 13.93 5.20 7.46
CA TYR A 102 13.60 4.05 8.31
C TYR A 102 12.92 2.92 7.51
N PHE A 103 11.94 3.28 6.66
CA PHE A 103 11.29 2.29 5.80
C PHE A 103 12.26 1.69 4.76
N GLY A 104 13.14 2.49 4.18
CA GLY A 104 14.17 1.97 3.28
C GLY A 104 15.10 0.96 3.95
N ARG A 105 15.50 1.23 5.19
CA ARG A 105 16.31 0.28 6.00
C ARG A 105 15.56 -1.01 6.34
N LEU A 106 14.24 -1.00 6.48
CA LEU A 106 13.45 -2.21 6.70
C LEU A 106 13.42 -3.15 5.48
N TYR A 107 13.73 -2.63 4.30
CA TYR A 107 13.88 -3.42 3.06
C TYR A 107 15.34 -3.76 2.75
N ASP A 108 16.26 -3.59 3.73
CA ASP A 108 17.68 -3.92 3.61
C ASP A 108 18.38 -3.25 2.40
N ILE A 109 17.93 -2.03 2.04
CA ILE A 109 18.59 -1.24 0.97
C ILE A 109 19.96 -0.80 1.45
N GLU A 110 20.99 -0.99 0.59
CA GLU A 110 22.35 -0.59 0.88
C GLU A 110 22.44 0.94 1.09
N GLU A 111 23.31 1.39 2.01
CA GLU A 111 23.35 2.76 2.52
C GLU A 111 23.48 3.82 1.42
N ASN A 112 24.42 3.63 0.48
CA ASN A 112 24.64 4.60 -0.60
C ASN A 112 23.43 4.66 -1.55
N GLU A 113 22.88 3.50 -1.89
CA GLU A 113 21.66 3.40 -2.72
C GLU A 113 20.46 4.04 -2.02
N LEU A 114 20.33 3.84 -0.71
CA LEU A 114 19.26 4.44 0.09
C LEU A 114 19.31 5.96 0.04
N GLN A 115 20.50 6.56 0.20
CA GLN A 115 20.67 8.00 0.15
C GLN A 115 20.31 8.56 -1.24
N GLU A 116 20.75 7.91 -2.31
CA GLU A 116 20.42 8.30 -3.68
C GLU A 116 18.91 8.22 -3.96
N ARG A 117 18.25 7.16 -3.47
CA ARG A 117 16.79 6.99 -3.59
C ARG A 117 16.03 8.04 -2.80
N LEU A 118 16.47 8.34 -1.58
CA LEU A 118 15.89 9.39 -0.74
C LEU A 118 15.94 10.75 -1.43
N ASP A 119 17.11 11.19 -1.89
CA ASP A 119 17.29 12.47 -2.58
C ASP A 119 16.43 12.56 -3.84
N ARG A 120 16.36 11.49 -4.63
CA ARG A 120 15.51 11.40 -5.83
C ARG A 120 14.03 11.52 -5.48
N ILE A 121 13.54 10.78 -4.48
CA ILE A 121 12.12 10.78 -4.07
C ILE A 121 11.73 12.14 -3.49
N PHE A 122 12.54 12.71 -2.61
CA PHE A 122 12.27 14.03 -2.03
C PHE A 122 12.23 15.13 -3.08
N THR A 123 13.10 15.07 -4.07
CA THR A 123 13.07 16.00 -5.21
C THR A 123 11.85 15.80 -6.09
N THR A 124 11.53 14.55 -6.46
CA THR A 124 10.39 14.23 -7.33
C THR A 124 9.05 14.62 -6.72
N LEU A 125 8.87 14.36 -5.41
CA LEU A 125 7.65 14.69 -4.69
C LEU A 125 7.62 16.12 -4.14
N GLN A 126 8.67 16.93 -4.42
CA GLN A 126 8.82 18.31 -3.94
C GLN A 126 8.67 18.37 -2.41
N MET A 127 9.54 17.64 -1.69
CA MET A 127 9.51 17.49 -0.23
C MET A 127 10.75 18.03 0.45
N ASN A 128 11.68 18.68 -0.27
CA ASN A 128 12.96 19.16 0.29
C ASN A 128 12.77 20.21 1.39
N ASP A 129 11.72 21.02 1.29
CA ASP A 129 11.34 22.05 2.28
C ASP A 129 10.78 21.48 3.59
N ILE A 130 10.31 20.24 3.58
CA ILE A 130 9.77 19.54 4.76
C ILE A 130 10.69 18.43 5.27
N ARG A 131 11.89 18.29 4.71
CA ARG A 131 12.84 17.21 5.01
C ARG A 131 13.03 17.00 6.52
N ASP A 132 13.28 18.09 7.24
CA ASP A 132 13.58 18.08 8.68
C ASP A 132 12.34 18.42 9.55
N MET A 133 11.15 18.45 8.95
CA MET A 133 9.91 18.73 9.66
C MET A 133 9.41 17.48 10.39
N LEU A 134 9.08 17.63 11.68
CA LEU A 134 8.47 16.54 12.47
C LEU A 134 7.05 16.21 11.98
N GLY A 135 6.67 14.94 12.00
CA GLY A 135 5.35 14.46 11.61
C GLY A 135 4.19 15.17 12.33
N SER A 136 4.37 15.53 13.60
CA SER A 136 3.38 16.30 14.38
C SER A 136 3.10 17.71 13.84
N LYS A 137 4.01 18.27 13.04
CA LYS A 137 3.90 19.63 12.48
C LYS A 137 3.45 19.64 11.01
N MET A 138 3.31 18.47 10.40
CA MET A 138 2.95 18.36 8.99
C MET A 138 1.46 18.54 8.75
N SER A 139 1.11 19.23 7.68
CA SER A 139 -0.26 19.27 7.15
C SER A 139 -0.67 17.88 6.60
N THR A 140 -1.97 17.69 6.35
CA THR A 140 -2.49 16.43 5.76
C THR A 140 -1.80 16.12 4.42
N GLY A 141 -1.65 17.11 3.54
CA GLY A 141 -0.98 16.92 2.25
C GLY A 141 0.50 16.56 2.39
N MET A 142 1.23 17.16 3.37
CA MET A 142 2.62 16.80 3.67
C MET A 142 2.71 15.35 4.17
N LYS A 143 1.83 14.95 5.09
CA LYS A 143 1.74 13.58 5.59
C LYS A 143 1.46 12.58 4.46
N GLN A 144 0.62 12.96 3.52
CA GLN A 144 0.32 12.15 2.34
C GLN A 144 1.56 11.93 1.47
N LYS A 145 2.32 13.01 1.19
CA LYS A 145 3.58 12.91 0.44
C LYS A 145 4.57 11.97 1.12
N VAL A 146 4.74 12.07 2.44
CA VAL A 146 5.59 11.17 3.23
C VAL A 146 5.10 9.72 3.14
N SER A 147 3.77 9.50 3.19
CA SER A 147 3.18 8.16 3.04
C SER A 147 3.44 7.56 1.66
N ILE A 148 3.37 8.36 0.60
CA ILE A 148 3.74 7.94 -0.74
C ILE A 148 5.24 7.62 -0.81
N ALA A 149 6.10 8.53 -0.32
CA ALA A 149 7.55 8.37 -0.35
C ALA A 149 8.01 7.05 0.30
N ARG A 150 7.51 6.74 1.50
CA ARG A 150 7.86 5.48 2.18
C ARG A 150 7.31 4.23 1.49
N THR A 151 6.22 4.36 0.73
CA THR A 151 5.61 3.25 -0.02
C THR A 151 6.45 2.87 -1.24
N ILE A 152 7.18 3.83 -1.81
CA ILE A 152 7.95 3.62 -3.05
C ILE A 152 9.47 3.54 -2.84
N ILE A 153 9.99 3.74 -1.62
CA ILE A 153 11.44 3.82 -1.36
C ILE A 153 12.21 2.56 -1.78
N HIS A 154 11.57 1.38 -1.66
CA HIS A 154 12.17 0.10 -2.02
C HIS A 154 12.01 -0.26 -3.51
N ASP A 155 11.44 0.66 -4.33
CA ASP A 155 11.25 0.52 -5.78
C ASP A 155 10.43 -0.74 -6.17
N PRO A 156 9.23 -0.91 -5.58
CA PRO A 156 8.43 -2.11 -5.80
C PRO A 156 7.86 -2.16 -7.23
N PRO A 157 7.83 -3.35 -7.87
CA PRO A 157 7.24 -3.51 -9.20
C PRO A 157 5.71 -3.35 -9.22
N VAL A 158 5.04 -3.44 -8.07
CA VAL A 158 3.59 -3.28 -7.96
C VAL A 158 3.25 -2.26 -6.88
N LEU A 159 2.40 -1.28 -7.21
CA LEU A 159 1.88 -0.28 -6.28
C LEU A 159 0.38 -0.49 -6.06
N ILE A 160 -0.02 -0.56 -4.80
CA ILE A 160 -1.42 -0.70 -4.38
C ILE A 160 -1.78 0.49 -3.50
N PHE A 161 -2.73 1.31 -3.95
CA PHE A 161 -3.21 2.50 -3.23
C PHE A 161 -4.68 2.33 -2.84
N ASP A 162 -4.98 2.41 -1.56
CA ASP A 162 -6.34 2.38 -1.01
C ASP A 162 -6.77 3.81 -0.62
N GLU A 163 -7.58 4.45 -1.47
CA GLU A 163 -8.05 5.83 -1.31
C GLU A 163 -6.93 6.87 -1.08
N PRO A 164 -5.95 6.99 -1.99
CA PRO A 164 -4.75 7.80 -1.78
C PRO A 164 -5.01 9.31 -1.65
N THR A 165 -6.18 9.79 -2.05
CA THR A 165 -6.58 11.21 -1.97
C THR A 165 -7.53 11.51 -0.82
N SER A 166 -7.83 10.53 0.03
CA SER A 166 -8.72 10.69 1.17
C SER A 166 -8.19 11.74 2.15
N GLY A 167 -8.98 12.78 2.41
CA GLY A 167 -8.58 13.91 3.27
C GLY A 167 -7.74 15.00 2.60
N LEU A 168 -7.57 14.95 1.30
CA LEU A 168 -7.09 16.08 0.51
C LEU A 168 -8.30 16.88 0.03
N ASP A 169 -8.38 18.18 0.40
CA ASP A 169 -9.30 19.11 -0.23
C ASP A 169 -8.83 19.32 -1.68
N VAL A 170 -9.58 18.81 -2.64
CA VAL A 170 -9.36 18.99 -4.09
C VAL A 170 -10.16 20.20 -4.57
#